data_215d57bd3fbddbb5dd9e03bffe3ad3fb
#
_entry.id   215d57bd3fbddbb5dd9e03bffe3ad3fb
#
_cell.length_a   1.000
_cell.length_b   1.000
_cell.length_c   1.000
_cell.angle_alpha   90.00
_cell.angle_beta   90.00
_cell.angle_gamma   90.00
#
_symmetry.space_group_name_H-M   'P 1'
#
loop_
_entity.id
_entity.type
_entity.pdbx_description
1 polymer ?
#
loop_
_entity_poly.entity_id
_entity_poly.type
_entity_poly.pdbx_seq_one_letter_code
_entity_poly.pdbx_strand_id
1 'polypeptide(L)'
;MISALRSGASGREEPLTPSVESVAQLYRKYAPALWRVREQQKRLYATRGNLQLERVASWLHVRALLASVGLAPEYHRLLKPQFDDLEAESTYLLLRELRPQTVVEIGPDGGWSTSWLLAALRDNGRGQLYSYDRFDHSTRTVPRDLAAGRWTFSRGDVKQQLHGLPPRIDYLFIDCAHTEQFARWYVRELFPRLEPGTPIGIHDIFPERPGESQVIREWLLSRGVTYFTASPQAAPAVHARLRDLKRELGIDELIHHSQKNPMIFFRRPQELE
;
A
#
# COMPACT_ATOMS: atom_id res chain seq x y z
N MET A 1 49.30 -31.81 -8.56
CA MET A 1 48.90 -30.46 -8.11
C MET A 1 47.62 -30.10 -8.80
N ILE A 2 46.47 -30.27 -8.13
CA ILE A 2 45.13 -29.99 -8.64
C ILE A 2 44.65 -28.77 -7.88
N SER A 3 44.55 -27.64 -8.58
CA SER A 3 44.04 -26.38 -8.05
C SER A 3 42.51 -26.46 -7.98
N ALA A 4 41.97 -26.37 -6.77
CA ALA A 4 40.54 -26.29 -6.52
C ALA A 4 40.06 -24.86 -6.78
N LEU A 5 39.26 -24.71 -7.84
CA LEU A 5 38.43 -23.52 -8.08
C LEU A 5 37.28 -23.50 -7.07
N ARG A 6 37.34 -22.62 -6.10
CA ARG A 6 36.19 -22.29 -5.23
C ARG A 6 35.23 -21.41 -6.02
N SER A 7 34.12 -21.97 -6.45
CA SER A 7 32.95 -21.22 -6.89
C SER A 7 32.24 -20.65 -5.67
N GLY A 8 32.43 -19.37 -5.40
CA GLY A 8 31.66 -18.61 -4.44
C GLY A 8 30.30 -18.31 -5.03
N ALA A 9 29.35 -19.22 -4.94
CA ALA A 9 27.93 -18.88 -5.11
C ALA A 9 27.48 -18.16 -3.85
N SER A 10 27.38 -16.83 -3.90
CA SER A 10 26.63 -16.05 -2.91
C SER A 10 25.15 -16.44 -3.09
N GLY A 11 24.70 -17.38 -2.27
CA GLY A 11 23.27 -17.69 -2.16
C GLY A 11 22.53 -16.45 -1.67
N ARG A 12 22.03 -15.64 -2.59
CA ARG A 12 20.93 -14.74 -2.28
C ARG A 12 19.72 -15.66 -2.09
N GLU A 13 19.30 -15.85 -0.84
CA GLU A 13 18.01 -16.46 -0.56
C GLU A 13 16.98 -15.72 -1.42
N GLU A 14 16.26 -16.45 -2.28
CA GLU A 14 15.17 -15.88 -3.06
C GLU A 14 14.18 -15.26 -2.07
N PRO A 15 13.85 -13.99 -2.22
CA PRO A 15 12.95 -13.33 -1.30
C PRO A 15 11.55 -13.93 -1.45
N LEU A 16 11.13 -14.73 -0.48
CA LEU A 16 9.84 -15.42 -0.44
C LEU A 16 8.66 -14.44 -0.47
N THR A 17 7.57 -14.84 -1.15
CA THR A 17 6.25 -14.18 -0.95
C THR A 17 5.94 -14.16 0.55
N PRO A 18 5.40 -13.06 1.11
CA PRO A 18 5.07 -13.03 2.52
C PRO A 18 4.14 -14.19 2.92
N SER A 19 4.43 -14.86 4.02
CA SER A 19 3.55 -15.83 4.67
C SER A 19 3.03 -15.27 6.00
N VAL A 20 2.02 -15.89 6.58
CA VAL A 20 1.53 -15.48 7.90
C VAL A 20 2.63 -15.57 8.95
N GLU A 21 3.50 -16.57 8.89
CA GLU A 21 4.62 -16.77 9.80
C GLU A 21 5.66 -15.67 9.66
N SER A 22 6.03 -15.33 8.41
CA SER A 22 6.98 -14.25 8.15
C SER A 22 6.43 -12.90 8.59
N VAL A 23 5.17 -12.61 8.30
CA VAL A 23 4.51 -11.36 8.75
C VAL A 23 4.41 -11.33 10.28
N ALA A 24 4.05 -12.45 10.93
CA ALA A 24 4.03 -12.54 12.40
C ALA A 24 5.41 -12.31 13.04
N GLN A 25 6.47 -12.80 12.41
CA GLN A 25 7.85 -12.50 12.84
C GLN A 25 8.17 -11.00 12.72
N LEU A 26 7.72 -10.34 11.66
CA LEU A 26 7.91 -8.91 11.48
C LEU A 26 7.15 -8.09 12.54
N TYR A 27 5.93 -8.48 12.90
CA TYR A 27 5.19 -7.87 14.01
C TYR A 27 6.01 -7.91 15.31
N ARG A 28 6.57 -9.07 15.66
CA ARG A 28 7.41 -9.21 16.86
C ARG A 28 8.71 -8.40 16.76
N LYS A 29 9.40 -8.50 15.62
CA LYS A 29 10.67 -7.81 15.36
C LYS A 29 10.55 -6.30 15.47
N TYR A 30 9.48 -5.74 14.94
CA TYR A 30 9.28 -4.29 14.84
C TYR A 30 8.21 -3.74 15.80
N ALA A 31 7.74 -4.52 16.79
CA ALA A 31 6.66 -4.13 17.70
C ALA A 31 6.83 -2.72 18.30
N PRO A 32 7.99 -2.30 18.85
CA PRO A 32 8.14 -0.96 19.41
C PRO A 32 8.05 0.16 18.35
N ALA A 33 8.56 -0.08 17.14
CA ALA A 33 8.48 0.87 16.04
C ALA A 33 7.04 0.96 15.51
N LEU A 34 6.38 -0.18 15.36
CA LEU A 34 5.00 -0.28 14.94
C LEU A 34 4.07 0.44 15.94
N TRP A 35 4.28 0.25 17.25
CA TRP A 35 3.51 0.96 18.27
C TRP A 35 3.62 2.47 18.11
N ARG A 36 4.83 3.02 17.95
CA ARG A 36 5.04 4.47 17.76
C ARG A 36 4.35 4.99 16.49
N VAL A 37 4.48 4.26 15.40
CA VAL A 37 3.84 4.65 14.13
C VAL A 37 2.33 4.61 14.22
N ARG A 38 1.77 3.60 14.87
CA ARG A 38 0.33 3.52 15.13
C ARG A 38 -0.18 4.73 15.92
N GLU A 39 0.51 5.12 17.00
CA GLU A 39 0.16 6.32 17.77
C GLU A 39 0.23 7.61 16.93
N GLN A 40 1.20 7.71 16.02
CA GLN A 40 1.26 8.80 15.06
C GLN A 40 0.05 8.79 14.12
N GLN A 41 -0.29 7.63 13.55
CA GLN A 41 -1.42 7.49 12.63
C GLN A 41 -2.77 7.74 13.33
N LYS A 42 -2.95 7.30 14.56
CA LYS A 42 -4.14 7.66 15.37
C LYS A 42 -4.32 9.17 15.48
N ARG A 43 -3.25 9.90 15.79
CA ARG A 43 -3.31 11.38 15.87
C ARG A 43 -3.67 11.99 14.53
N LEU A 44 -3.08 11.52 13.44
CA LEU A 44 -3.41 11.98 12.09
C LEU A 44 -4.88 11.70 11.75
N TYR A 45 -5.36 10.51 12.10
CA TYR A 45 -6.75 10.13 11.90
C TYR A 45 -7.70 10.97 12.73
N ALA A 46 -7.43 11.17 14.02
CA ALA A 46 -8.22 12.02 14.91
C ALA A 46 -8.26 13.48 14.42
N THR A 47 -7.11 14.02 14.01
CA THR A 47 -7.03 15.38 13.45
C THR A 47 -7.85 15.50 12.17
N ARG A 48 -7.79 14.50 11.29
CA ARG A 48 -8.61 14.46 10.06
C ARG A 48 -10.10 14.30 10.39
N GLY A 49 -10.45 13.48 11.38
CA GLY A 49 -11.82 13.31 11.86
C GLY A 49 -12.41 14.58 12.44
N ASN A 50 -11.65 15.30 13.24
CA ASN A 50 -12.06 16.59 13.82
C ASN A 50 -12.22 17.69 12.75
N LEU A 51 -11.30 17.77 11.80
CA LEU A 51 -11.44 18.64 10.63
C LEU A 51 -12.66 18.27 9.78
N GLN A 52 -13.05 17.00 9.76
CA GLN A 52 -14.24 16.53 9.06
C GLN A 52 -15.52 16.95 9.80
N LEU A 53 -15.55 16.86 11.13
CA LEU A 53 -16.70 17.28 11.94
C LEU A 53 -16.91 18.81 11.89
N GLU A 54 -15.86 19.61 12.00
CA GLU A 54 -15.92 21.05 11.83
C GLU A 54 -16.35 21.44 10.41
N ARG A 55 -15.84 20.75 9.39
CA ARG A 55 -16.24 20.96 8.01
C ARG A 55 -17.64 20.46 7.72
N VAL A 56 -18.11 19.38 8.34
CA VAL A 56 -19.49 18.89 8.18
C VAL A 56 -20.49 19.92 8.77
N ALA A 57 -20.18 20.51 9.91
CA ALA A 57 -21.03 21.56 10.50
C ALA A 57 -21.09 22.81 9.62
N SER A 58 -19.97 23.30 9.10
CA SER A 58 -19.92 24.37 8.13
C SER A 58 -20.40 23.95 6.73
N TRP A 59 -20.26 22.67 6.39
CA TRP A 59 -20.58 22.09 5.10
C TRP A 59 -22.08 21.86 4.91
N LEU A 60 -22.86 21.58 5.96
CA LEU A 60 -24.32 21.51 5.86
C LEU A 60 -24.90 22.84 5.37
N HIS A 61 -24.34 23.96 5.79
CA HIS A 61 -24.71 25.28 5.29
C HIS A 61 -24.26 25.51 3.84
N VAL A 62 -23.02 25.14 3.51
CA VAL A 62 -22.45 25.27 2.16
C VAL A 62 -23.13 24.31 1.19
N ARG A 63 -23.49 23.10 1.61
CA ARG A 63 -24.21 22.13 0.78
C ARG A 63 -25.61 22.60 0.41
N ALA A 64 -26.33 23.20 1.35
CA ALA A 64 -27.63 23.78 1.08
C ALA A 64 -27.53 24.92 0.04
N LEU A 65 -26.45 25.71 0.13
CA LEU A 65 -26.17 26.79 -0.82
C LEU A 65 -25.74 26.26 -2.20
N LEU A 66 -24.84 25.26 -2.26
CA LEU A 66 -24.37 24.69 -3.52
C LEU A 66 -25.44 23.83 -4.23
N ALA A 67 -26.30 23.15 -3.48
CA ALA A 67 -27.45 22.44 -4.03
C ALA A 67 -28.46 23.40 -4.67
N SER A 68 -28.59 24.61 -4.12
CA SER A 68 -29.47 25.65 -4.67
C SER A 68 -28.96 26.24 -5.99
N VAL A 69 -27.67 26.04 -6.33
CA VAL A 69 -27.04 26.53 -7.58
C VAL A 69 -26.60 25.37 -8.51
N GLY A 70 -27.00 24.13 -8.23
CA GLY A 70 -26.77 22.97 -9.10
C GLY A 70 -25.31 22.43 -9.12
N LEU A 71 -24.47 22.87 -8.17
CA LEU A 71 -23.10 22.38 -8.05
C LEU A 71 -22.99 21.28 -6.99
N ALA A 72 -22.69 20.05 -7.41
CA ALA A 72 -22.42 18.95 -6.50
C ALA A 72 -20.97 19.01 -6.02
N PRO A 73 -20.71 19.05 -4.70
CA PRO A 73 -19.32 19.10 -4.22
C PRO A 73 -18.64 17.72 -4.27
N GLU A 74 -17.53 17.63 -4.94
CA GLU A 74 -16.65 16.44 -4.98
C GLU A 74 -15.89 16.16 -3.66
N TYR A 75 -16.23 16.84 -2.57
CA TYR A 75 -15.46 16.83 -1.31
C TYR A 75 -15.59 15.58 -0.45
N HIS A 76 -16.37 14.56 -0.86
CA HIS A 76 -16.60 13.37 -0.06
C HIS A 76 -15.41 12.39 0.07
N ARG A 77 -14.36 12.56 -0.73
CA ARG A 77 -13.25 11.60 -0.80
C ARG A 77 -12.04 11.91 0.08
N LEU A 78 -11.93 13.12 0.61
CA LEU A 78 -10.68 13.63 1.22
C LEU A 78 -10.27 13.00 2.55
N LEU A 79 -11.10 12.18 3.21
CA LEU A 79 -10.85 11.85 4.62
C LEU A 79 -11.26 10.42 5.02
N LYS A 80 -11.57 9.56 4.06
CA LYS A 80 -11.94 8.18 4.37
C LYS A 80 -10.66 7.33 4.35
N PRO A 81 -10.18 6.80 5.49
CA PRO A 81 -9.13 5.79 5.43
C PRO A 81 -9.72 4.59 4.71
N GLN A 82 -9.06 4.21 3.62
CA GLN A 82 -9.46 3.05 2.82
C GLN A 82 -8.59 1.83 3.16
N PHE A 83 -7.48 2.07 3.80
CA PHE A 83 -6.43 1.13 4.15
C PHE A 83 -6.65 0.64 5.59
N ASP A 84 -7.02 -0.60 5.74
CA ASP A 84 -7.27 -1.24 7.05
C ASP A 84 -5.96 -1.38 7.86
N ASP A 85 -6.10 -1.51 9.17
CA ASP A 85 -4.95 -1.63 10.08
C ASP A 85 -4.02 -2.78 9.71
N LEU A 86 -4.56 -3.98 9.39
CA LEU A 86 -3.72 -5.13 9.03
C LEU A 86 -3.01 -4.93 7.70
N GLU A 87 -3.66 -4.29 6.73
CA GLU A 87 -3.07 -3.94 5.44
C GLU A 87 -1.96 -2.90 5.61
N ALA A 88 -2.27 -1.84 6.34
CA ALA A 88 -1.35 -0.74 6.62
C ALA A 88 -0.12 -1.20 7.40
N GLU A 89 -0.34 -1.96 8.46
CA GLU A 89 0.72 -2.50 9.31
C GLU A 89 1.58 -3.51 8.57
N SER A 90 0.96 -4.42 7.80
CA SER A 90 1.71 -5.38 6.96
C SER A 90 2.57 -4.66 5.93
N THR A 91 2.03 -3.64 5.26
CA THR A 91 2.78 -2.80 4.32
C THR A 91 3.96 -2.11 5.00
N TYR A 92 3.73 -1.45 6.16
CA TYR A 92 4.78 -0.82 6.94
C TYR A 92 5.87 -1.82 7.32
N LEU A 93 5.51 -2.98 7.86
CA LEU A 93 6.43 -4.01 8.32
C LEU A 93 7.27 -4.61 7.18
N LEU A 94 6.64 -4.89 6.04
CA LEU A 94 7.33 -5.35 4.84
C LEU A 94 8.34 -4.32 4.35
N LEU A 95 7.99 -3.04 4.29
CA LEU A 95 8.90 -1.96 3.90
C LEU A 95 10.03 -1.76 4.91
N ARG A 96 9.78 -1.98 6.22
CA ARG A 96 10.83 -1.97 7.25
C ARG A 96 11.87 -3.07 7.03
N GLU A 97 11.42 -4.26 6.62
CA GLU A 97 12.31 -5.39 6.33
C GLU A 97 13.05 -5.21 5.01
N LEU A 98 12.34 -4.86 3.96
CA LEU A 98 12.87 -4.68 2.59
C LEU A 98 13.85 -3.52 2.49
N ARG A 99 13.65 -2.46 3.27
CA ARG A 99 14.46 -1.21 3.24
C ARG A 99 14.64 -0.67 1.81
N PRO A 100 13.55 -0.48 1.04
CA PRO A 100 13.61 -0.09 -0.37
C PRO A 100 14.24 1.30 -0.52
N GLN A 101 14.91 1.53 -1.67
CA GLN A 101 15.38 2.87 -2.08
C GLN A 101 14.30 3.62 -2.84
N THR A 102 13.51 2.90 -3.63
CA THR A 102 12.51 3.49 -4.51
C THR A 102 11.17 2.78 -4.32
N VAL A 103 10.19 3.51 -3.84
CA VAL A 103 8.80 3.06 -3.70
C VAL A 103 7.94 3.85 -4.68
N VAL A 104 7.12 3.15 -5.46
CA VAL A 104 6.11 3.78 -6.32
C VAL A 104 4.73 3.46 -5.77
N GLU A 105 3.90 4.50 -5.65
CA GLU A 105 2.51 4.45 -5.25
C GLU A 105 1.63 4.98 -6.37
N ILE A 106 0.62 4.23 -6.76
CA ILE A 106 -0.39 4.66 -7.74
C ILE A 106 -1.74 4.74 -7.03
N GLY A 107 -2.31 5.95 -6.99
CA GLY A 107 -3.58 6.25 -6.34
C GLY A 107 -3.46 6.54 -4.84
N PRO A 108 -2.68 7.55 -4.42
CA PRO A 108 -2.60 7.99 -3.02
C PRO A 108 -3.91 8.58 -2.48
N ASP A 109 -4.85 8.99 -3.34
CA ASP A 109 -6.11 9.67 -2.99
C ASP A 109 -5.95 10.67 -1.83
N GLY A 110 -6.54 10.37 -0.66
CA GLY A 110 -6.44 11.17 0.56
C GLY A 110 -5.11 11.06 1.32
N GLY A 111 -4.12 10.29 0.83
CA GLY A 111 -2.78 10.17 1.41
C GLY A 111 -2.70 9.30 2.68
N TRP A 112 -3.70 8.43 2.93
CA TRP A 112 -3.64 7.52 4.07
C TRP A 112 -2.57 6.45 3.88
N SER A 113 -2.57 5.74 2.75
CA SER A 113 -1.52 4.80 2.36
C SER A 113 -0.15 5.49 2.30
N THR A 114 -0.08 6.67 1.66
CA THR A 114 1.12 7.50 1.57
C THR A 114 1.76 7.75 2.94
N SER A 115 0.94 8.03 3.97
CA SER A 115 1.45 8.32 5.32
C SER A 115 2.12 7.09 5.98
N TRP A 116 1.63 5.88 5.71
CA TRP A 116 2.23 4.64 6.19
C TRP A 116 3.51 4.27 5.42
N LEU A 117 3.50 4.44 4.09
CA LEU A 117 4.69 4.24 3.26
C LEU A 117 5.82 5.17 3.68
N LEU A 118 5.52 6.46 3.84
CA LEU A 118 6.50 7.46 4.28
C LEU A 118 7.01 7.21 5.71
N ALA A 119 6.14 6.75 6.61
CA ALA A 119 6.56 6.38 7.96
C ALA A 119 7.58 5.23 7.94
N ALA A 120 7.38 4.22 7.09
CA ALA A 120 8.35 3.13 6.93
C ALA A 120 9.69 3.62 6.37
N LEU A 121 9.68 4.48 5.35
CA LEU A 121 10.90 5.05 4.77
C LEU A 121 11.64 5.96 5.75
N ARG A 122 10.92 6.79 6.52
CA ARG A 122 11.48 7.61 7.59
C ARG A 122 12.19 6.73 8.63
N ASP A 123 11.51 5.69 9.11
CA ASP A 123 12.04 4.80 10.15
C ASP A 123 13.18 3.91 9.64
N ASN A 124 13.31 3.75 8.33
CA ASN A 124 14.46 3.13 7.66
C ASN A 124 15.63 4.10 7.50
N GLY A 125 15.41 5.40 7.66
CA GLY A 125 16.41 6.44 7.40
C GLY A 125 16.84 6.54 5.93
N ARG A 126 16.05 5.94 4.98
CA ARG A 126 16.38 5.88 3.56
C ARG A 126 15.13 5.62 2.72
N GLY A 127 15.24 5.90 1.43
CA GLY A 127 14.24 5.61 0.43
C GLY A 127 13.38 6.83 0.07
N GLN A 128 12.88 6.79 -1.15
CA GLN A 128 12.08 7.82 -1.79
C GLN A 128 10.75 7.23 -2.22
N LEU A 129 9.66 7.95 -1.94
CA LEU A 129 8.32 7.62 -2.41
C LEU A 129 7.97 8.50 -3.60
N TYR A 130 7.49 7.88 -4.67
CA TYR A 130 6.95 8.53 -5.86
C TYR A 130 5.48 8.15 -5.99
N SER A 131 4.58 9.14 -5.80
CA SER A 131 3.14 8.91 -5.87
C SER A 131 2.55 9.57 -7.10
N TYR A 132 1.64 8.84 -7.77
CA TYR A 132 0.98 9.25 -9.01
C TYR A 132 -0.52 9.23 -8.84
N ASP A 133 -1.18 10.38 -9.07
CA ASP A 133 -2.65 10.49 -9.05
C ASP A 133 -3.12 11.60 -9.98
N ARG A 134 -4.35 11.47 -10.46
CA ARG A 134 -5.03 12.52 -11.22
C ARG A 134 -5.38 13.73 -10.36
N PHE A 135 -5.55 13.50 -9.06
CA PHE A 135 -5.93 14.51 -8.07
C PHE A 135 -4.79 14.73 -7.07
N ASP A 136 -4.65 15.95 -6.59
CA ASP A 136 -3.59 16.36 -5.66
C ASP A 136 -4.03 16.37 -4.18
N HIS A 137 -5.03 15.57 -3.83
CA HIS A 137 -5.61 15.56 -2.48
C HIS A 137 -4.56 15.23 -1.40
N SER A 138 -3.73 14.22 -1.67
CA SER A 138 -2.67 13.78 -0.73
C SER A 138 -1.67 14.88 -0.39
N THR A 139 -1.40 15.82 -1.30
CA THR A 139 -0.44 16.91 -1.05
C THR A 139 -0.89 17.87 0.05
N ARG A 140 -2.19 17.87 0.36
CA ARG A 140 -2.80 18.72 1.40
C ARG A 140 -2.97 17.99 2.73
N THR A 141 -2.95 16.67 2.73
CA THR A 141 -3.28 15.83 3.88
C THR A 141 -2.08 15.14 4.49
N VAL A 142 -1.07 14.80 3.68
CA VAL A 142 0.17 14.20 4.17
C VAL A 142 0.97 15.24 4.98
N PRO A 143 1.41 14.90 6.21
CA PRO A 143 2.20 15.82 7.02
C PRO A 143 3.50 16.22 6.33
N ARG A 144 3.83 17.50 6.37
CA ARG A 144 5.02 18.06 5.71
C ARG A 144 6.32 17.50 6.26
N ASP A 145 6.40 17.30 7.57
CA ASP A 145 7.56 16.71 8.25
C ASP A 145 7.77 15.24 7.84
N LEU A 146 6.69 14.51 7.63
CA LEU A 146 6.73 13.13 7.14
C LEU A 146 7.16 13.06 5.66
N ALA A 147 6.71 14.00 4.85
CA ALA A 147 7.00 14.13 3.42
C ALA A 147 8.39 14.64 3.12
N ALA A 148 8.96 15.48 4.01
CA ALA A 148 10.16 16.26 3.76
C ALA A 148 11.35 15.41 3.30
N GLY A 149 11.88 15.74 2.10
CA GLY A 149 13.06 15.11 1.53
C GLY A 149 12.89 13.66 1.05
N ARG A 150 11.67 13.08 1.10
CA ARG A 150 11.45 11.68 0.72
C ARG A 150 10.20 11.40 -0.09
N TRP A 151 9.47 12.42 -0.50
CA TRP A 151 8.23 12.26 -1.27
C TRP A 151 8.21 13.16 -2.49
N THR A 152 7.87 12.57 -3.62
CA THR A 152 7.59 13.26 -4.89
C THR A 152 6.19 12.87 -5.34
N PHE A 153 5.34 13.86 -5.54
CA PHE A 153 3.99 13.67 -6.07
C PHE A 153 3.92 14.15 -7.52
N SER A 154 3.38 13.32 -8.39
CA SER A 154 3.16 13.61 -9.81
C SER A 154 1.67 13.58 -10.14
N ARG A 155 1.12 14.74 -10.47
CA ARG A 155 -0.29 14.85 -10.85
C ARG A 155 -0.50 14.44 -12.30
N GLY A 156 -1.47 13.56 -12.56
CA GLY A 156 -1.90 13.16 -13.90
C GLY A 156 -2.19 11.67 -14.02
N ASP A 157 -2.51 11.23 -15.22
CA ASP A 157 -2.70 9.81 -15.52
C ASP A 157 -1.34 9.10 -15.58
N VAL A 158 -1.11 8.13 -14.70
CA VAL A 158 0.14 7.35 -14.67
C VAL A 158 0.44 6.65 -15.99
N LYS A 159 -0.59 6.31 -16.78
CA LYS A 159 -0.42 5.73 -18.12
C LYS A 159 0.36 6.64 -19.06
N GLN A 160 0.20 7.94 -18.91
CA GLN A 160 0.91 8.95 -19.72
C GLN A 160 2.29 9.30 -19.15
N GLN A 161 2.57 8.85 -17.91
CA GLN A 161 3.79 9.18 -17.18
C GLN A 161 4.77 8.00 -17.06
N LEU A 162 4.56 6.93 -17.82
CA LEU A 162 5.43 5.73 -17.75
C LEU A 162 6.91 6.02 -17.95
N HIS A 163 7.25 7.00 -18.81
CA HIS A 163 8.64 7.40 -19.05
C HIS A 163 9.24 8.24 -17.91
N GLY A 164 8.39 8.81 -17.06
CA GLY A 164 8.78 9.56 -15.86
C GLY A 164 8.85 8.72 -14.59
N LEU A 165 8.58 7.43 -14.67
CA LEU A 165 8.76 6.53 -13.53
C LEU A 165 10.25 6.39 -13.22
N PRO A 166 10.62 6.17 -11.93
CA PRO A 166 11.98 5.83 -11.56
C PRO A 166 12.49 4.62 -12.36
N PRO A 167 13.76 4.64 -12.78
CA PRO A 167 14.33 3.56 -13.63
C PRO A 167 14.39 2.21 -12.91
N ARG A 168 14.37 2.22 -11.58
CA ARG A 168 14.27 1.04 -10.73
C ARG A 168 13.20 1.26 -9.68
N ILE A 169 12.37 0.26 -9.46
CA ILE A 169 11.31 0.26 -8.46
C ILE A 169 11.56 -0.93 -7.53
N ASP A 170 11.77 -0.65 -6.24
CA ASP A 170 12.04 -1.69 -5.23
C ASP A 170 10.76 -2.16 -4.52
N TYR A 171 9.68 -1.39 -4.60
CA TYR A 171 8.34 -1.73 -4.13
C TYR A 171 7.28 -0.97 -4.91
N LEU A 172 6.25 -1.67 -5.35
CA LEU A 172 5.10 -1.08 -6.04
C LEU A 172 3.83 -1.24 -5.21
N PHE A 173 3.11 -0.14 -4.99
CA PHE A 173 1.77 -0.11 -4.38
C PHE A 173 0.75 0.43 -5.38
N ILE A 174 -0.39 -0.27 -5.54
CA ILE A 174 -1.48 0.11 -6.44
C ILE A 174 -2.79 0.16 -5.67
N ASP A 175 -3.46 1.30 -5.72
CA ASP A 175 -4.81 1.52 -5.18
C ASP A 175 -5.55 2.53 -6.08
N CYS A 176 -5.91 2.13 -7.30
CA CYS A 176 -6.44 3.06 -8.30
C CYS A 176 -7.32 2.37 -9.35
N ALA A 177 -8.40 3.06 -9.70
CA ALA A 177 -9.26 2.77 -10.85
C ALA A 177 -9.97 1.40 -10.93
N HIS A 178 -9.69 0.43 -10.12
CA HIS A 178 -10.30 -0.91 -9.94
C HIS A 178 -11.06 -1.48 -11.16
N THR A 179 -10.56 -1.20 -12.38
CA THR A 179 -11.18 -1.62 -13.63
C THR A 179 -10.35 -2.68 -14.34
N GLU A 180 -11.01 -3.55 -15.09
CA GLU A 180 -10.35 -4.53 -15.94
C GLU A 180 -9.32 -3.89 -16.88
N GLN A 181 -9.68 -2.77 -17.52
CA GLN A 181 -8.81 -2.06 -18.45
C GLN A 181 -7.52 -1.57 -17.77
N PHE A 182 -7.64 -1.06 -16.53
CA PHE A 182 -6.47 -0.60 -15.78
C PHE A 182 -5.59 -1.76 -15.35
N ALA A 183 -6.20 -2.88 -14.90
CA ALA A 183 -5.48 -4.09 -14.55
C ALA A 183 -4.69 -4.66 -15.75
N ARG A 184 -5.33 -4.81 -16.89
CA ARG A 184 -4.65 -5.25 -18.13
C ARG A 184 -3.51 -4.32 -18.54
N TRP A 185 -3.68 -3.01 -18.32
CA TRP A 185 -2.63 -2.05 -18.61
C TRP A 185 -1.40 -2.23 -17.71
N TYR A 186 -1.57 -2.29 -16.38
CA TYR A 186 -0.39 -2.39 -15.51
C TYR A 186 0.29 -3.76 -15.59
N VAL A 187 -0.45 -4.82 -15.86
CA VAL A 187 0.12 -6.14 -16.13
C VAL A 187 0.99 -6.11 -17.39
N ARG A 188 0.52 -5.44 -18.45
CA ARG A 188 1.20 -5.42 -19.75
C ARG A 188 2.31 -4.38 -19.84
N GLU A 189 2.13 -3.21 -19.23
CA GLU A 189 3.01 -2.06 -19.46
C GLU A 189 3.89 -1.72 -18.24
N LEU A 190 3.38 -1.95 -17.02
CA LEU A 190 4.09 -1.57 -15.80
C LEU A 190 4.88 -2.73 -15.20
N PHE A 191 4.30 -3.91 -15.08
CA PHE A 191 4.98 -5.07 -14.48
C PHE A 191 6.24 -5.50 -15.23
N PRO A 192 6.32 -5.42 -16.58
CA PRO A 192 7.57 -5.70 -17.30
C PRO A 192 8.73 -4.76 -16.95
N ARG A 193 8.44 -3.57 -16.41
CA ARG A 193 9.47 -2.59 -15.98
C ARG A 193 10.05 -2.88 -14.60
N LEU A 194 9.44 -3.77 -13.86
CA LEU A 194 9.91 -4.18 -12.54
C LEU A 194 10.96 -5.28 -12.70
N GLU A 195 11.95 -5.27 -11.83
CA GLU A 195 12.88 -6.40 -11.73
C GLU A 195 12.16 -7.66 -11.20
N PRO A 196 12.55 -8.87 -11.63
CA PRO A 196 12.06 -10.10 -11.02
C PRO A 196 12.21 -10.08 -9.49
N GLY A 197 11.19 -10.58 -8.79
CA GLY A 197 11.18 -10.57 -7.34
C GLY A 197 10.79 -9.24 -6.69
N THR A 198 10.55 -8.17 -7.46
CA THR A 198 10.04 -6.91 -6.91
C THR A 198 8.72 -7.15 -6.18
N PRO A 199 8.61 -6.75 -4.91
CA PRO A 199 7.38 -6.86 -4.15
C PRO A 199 6.32 -5.89 -4.66
N ILE A 200 5.07 -6.38 -4.72
CA ILE A 200 3.91 -5.64 -5.19
C ILE A 200 2.78 -5.79 -4.16
N GLY A 201 2.16 -4.68 -3.79
CA GLY A 201 0.92 -4.65 -3.03
C GLY A 201 -0.20 -4.05 -3.88
N ILE A 202 -1.34 -4.73 -3.96
CA ILE A 202 -2.52 -4.21 -4.67
C ILE A 202 -3.70 -4.21 -3.70
N HIS A 203 -4.32 -3.06 -3.54
CA HIS A 203 -5.49 -2.87 -2.71
C HIS A 203 -6.80 -3.17 -3.48
N ASP A 204 -7.88 -3.43 -2.75
CA ASP A 204 -9.23 -3.68 -3.28
C ASP A 204 -9.37 -4.90 -4.22
N ILE A 205 -8.54 -5.93 -4.03
CA ILE A 205 -8.63 -7.19 -4.77
C ILE A 205 -9.59 -8.15 -4.08
N PHE A 206 -10.86 -8.05 -4.46
CA PHE A 206 -11.94 -8.89 -3.92
C PHE A 206 -12.06 -10.21 -4.68
N PRO A 207 -12.08 -11.39 -4.00
CA PRO A 207 -12.16 -12.68 -4.66
C PRO A 207 -13.33 -12.86 -5.63
N GLU A 208 -14.45 -12.22 -5.34
CA GLU A 208 -15.73 -12.41 -6.07
C GLU A 208 -16.07 -11.25 -7.01
N ARG A 209 -15.23 -10.20 -7.09
CA ARG A 209 -15.50 -9.07 -7.97
C ARG A 209 -14.93 -9.30 -9.36
N PRO A 210 -15.71 -9.01 -10.42
CA PRO A 210 -15.18 -8.92 -11.78
C PRO A 210 -14.26 -7.68 -11.93
N GLY A 211 -13.65 -7.54 -13.10
CA GLY A 211 -12.78 -6.41 -13.41
C GLY A 211 -11.34 -6.62 -12.94
N GLU A 212 -10.76 -5.68 -12.19
CA GLU A 212 -9.36 -5.74 -11.74
C GLU A 212 -9.05 -7.04 -10.99
N SER A 213 -9.89 -7.39 -10.01
CA SER A 213 -9.68 -8.57 -9.18
C SER A 213 -9.64 -9.86 -10.00
N GLN A 214 -10.49 -9.99 -11.00
CA GLN A 214 -10.49 -11.14 -11.90
C GLN A 214 -9.20 -11.20 -12.72
N VAL A 215 -8.81 -10.10 -13.37
CA VAL A 215 -7.59 -10.05 -14.19
C VAL A 215 -6.35 -10.44 -13.40
N ILE A 216 -6.19 -9.86 -12.20
CA ILE A 216 -5.01 -10.13 -11.38
C ILE A 216 -4.99 -11.56 -10.88
N ARG A 217 -6.12 -12.12 -10.44
CA ARG A 217 -6.17 -13.50 -9.96
C ARG A 217 -5.88 -14.49 -11.08
N GLU A 218 -6.46 -14.29 -12.27
CA GLU A 218 -6.17 -15.12 -13.45
C GLU A 218 -4.70 -15.01 -13.84
N TRP A 219 -4.13 -13.80 -13.82
CA TRP A 219 -2.72 -13.57 -14.13
C TRP A 219 -1.78 -14.27 -13.13
N LEU A 220 -2.05 -14.18 -11.83
CA LEU A 220 -1.27 -14.85 -10.78
C LEU A 220 -1.37 -16.36 -10.92
N LEU A 221 -2.59 -16.88 -11.09
CA LEU A 221 -2.84 -18.31 -11.24
C LEU A 221 -2.12 -18.89 -12.47
N SER A 222 -2.21 -18.21 -13.62
CA SER A 222 -1.57 -18.67 -14.87
C SER A 222 -0.05 -18.78 -14.79
N ARG A 223 0.56 -18.10 -13.80
CA ARG A 223 2.01 -18.08 -13.56
C ARG A 223 2.45 -18.85 -12.31
N GLY A 224 1.52 -19.51 -11.64
CA GLY A 224 1.82 -20.21 -10.38
C GLY A 224 2.30 -19.29 -9.26
N VAL A 225 1.96 -17.99 -9.32
CA VAL A 225 2.38 -17.00 -8.31
C VAL A 225 1.45 -17.06 -7.12
N THR A 226 2.02 -17.30 -5.95
CA THR A 226 1.31 -17.22 -4.68
C THR A 226 1.27 -15.79 -4.17
N TYR A 227 0.23 -15.46 -3.40
CA TYR A 227 0.10 -14.16 -2.75
C TYR A 227 -0.29 -14.31 -1.28
N PHE A 228 0.06 -13.32 -0.48
CA PHE A 228 -0.39 -13.17 0.89
C PHE A 228 -1.56 -12.20 0.95
N THR A 229 -2.54 -12.49 1.80
CA THR A 229 -3.62 -11.57 2.16
C THR A 229 -4.02 -11.80 3.61
N ALA A 230 -4.41 -10.72 4.30
CA ALA A 230 -5.00 -10.76 5.63
C ALA A 230 -6.54 -10.60 5.60
N SER A 231 -7.15 -10.73 4.44
CA SER A 231 -8.59 -10.61 4.26
C SER A 231 -9.35 -11.63 5.11
N PRO A 232 -10.32 -11.21 5.94
CA PRO A 232 -11.15 -12.14 6.70
C PRO A 232 -12.00 -13.04 5.82
N GLN A 233 -12.30 -12.61 4.59
CA GLN A 233 -13.08 -13.38 3.62
C GLN A 233 -12.23 -14.38 2.85
N ALA A 234 -11.04 -13.95 2.38
CA ALA A 234 -10.18 -14.77 1.53
C ALA A 234 -9.23 -15.68 2.35
N ALA A 235 -8.84 -15.27 3.56
CA ALA A 235 -7.88 -15.96 4.41
C ALA A 235 -8.23 -15.84 5.90
N PRO A 236 -9.39 -16.37 6.34
CA PRO A 236 -9.90 -16.17 7.71
C PRO A 236 -8.94 -16.65 8.79
N ALA A 237 -8.21 -17.74 8.57
CA ALA A 237 -7.22 -18.24 9.52
C ALA A 237 -6.01 -17.31 9.68
N VAL A 238 -5.54 -16.70 8.56
CA VAL A 238 -4.48 -15.68 8.58
C VAL A 238 -4.94 -14.46 9.34
N HIS A 239 -6.14 -13.97 9.03
CA HIS A 239 -6.74 -12.82 9.70
C HIS A 239 -6.82 -13.05 11.23
N ALA A 240 -7.40 -14.17 11.66
CA ALA A 240 -7.53 -14.52 13.07
C ALA A 240 -6.15 -14.57 13.74
N ARG A 241 -5.19 -15.25 13.14
CA ARG A 241 -3.82 -15.37 13.67
C ARG A 241 -3.14 -14.03 13.89
N LEU A 242 -3.26 -13.10 12.94
CA LEU A 242 -2.69 -11.76 13.09
C LEU A 242 -3.43 -10.93 14.13
N ARG A 243 -4.74 -11.06 14.24
CA ARG A 243 -5.52 -10.40 15.28
C ARG A 243 -5.13 -10.89 16.67
N ASP A 244 -4.92 -12.21 16.85
CA ASP A 244 -4.45 -12.79 18.11
C ASP A 244 -3.06 -12.25 18.47
N LEU A 245 -2.14 -12.24 17.51
CA LEU A 245 -0.80 -11.70 17.70
C LEU A 245 -0.83 -10.21 18.09
N LYS A 246 -1.70 -9.40 17.50
CA LYS A 246 -1.86 -7.99 17.88
C LYS A 246 -2.29 -7.86 19.34
N ARG A 247 -3.19 -8.73 19.83
CA ARG A 247 -3.58 -8.78 21.24
C ARG A 247 -2.41 -9.21 22.15
N GLU A 248 -1.65 -10.23 21.75
CA GLU A 248 -0.43 -10.65 22.47
C GLU A 248 0.58 -9.50 22.63
N LEU A 249 0.67 -8.63 21.62
CA LEU A 249 1.62 -7.50 21.57
C LEU A 249 1.06 -6.19 22.15
N GLY A 250 -0.20 -6.16 22.59
CA GLY A 250 -0.85 -4.95 23.11
C GLY A 250 -1.04 -3.83 22.08
N ILE A 251 -1.25 -4.19 20.81
CA ILE A 251 -1.45 -3.27 19.68
C ILE A 251 -2.77 -3.54 18.95
N ASP A 252 -3.73 -4.11 19.63
CA ASP A 252 -5.02 -4.53 19.07
C ASP A 252 -6.07 -3.40 18.98
N GLU A 253 -5.84 -2.26 19.64
CA GLU A 253 -6.71 -1.10 19.49
C GLU A 253 -6.79 -0.67 18.01
N LEU A 254 -8.01 -0.47 17.53
CA LEU A 254 -8.23 -0.15 16.12
C LEU A 254 -8.03 1.34 15.83
N ILE A 255 -7.30 1.65 14.76
CA ILE A 255 -7.24 2.99 14.17
C ILE A 255 -8.30 3.09 13.09
N HIS A 256 -8.29 2.12 12.19
CA HIS A 256 -9.29 1.96 11.15
C HIS A 256 -9.52 0.48 10.87
N HIS A 257 -10.77 0.10 10.75
CA HIS A 257 -11.17 -1.28 10.50
C HIS A 257 -12.04 -1.38 9.25
N SER A 258 -11.63 -2.25 8.33
CA SER A 258 -12.46 -2.73 7.24
C SER A 258 -12.82 -4.21 7.48
N GLN A 259 -14.08 -4.57 7.27
CA GLN A 259 -14.48 -5.98 7.36
C GLN A 259 -13.96 -6.82 6.18
N LYS A 260 -13.39 -6.20 5.16
CA LYS A 260 -13.03 -6.87 3.90
C LYS A 260 -11.53 -7.11 3.77
N ASN A 261 -10.68 -6.16 4.16
CA ASN A 261 -9.21 -6.26 4.11
C ASN A 261 -8.73 -6.88 2.77
N PRO A 262 -9.07 -6.30 1.62
CA PRO A 262 -8.93 -6.97 0.33
C PRO A 262 -7.56 -6.81 -0.33
N MET A 263 -6.53 -6.43 0.40
CA MET A 263 -5.20 -6.26 -0.14
C MET A 263 -4.49 -7.59 -0.36
N ILE A 264 -3.76 -7.69 -1.47
CA ILE A 264 -2.86 -8.81 -1.76
C ILE A 264 -1.41 -8.33 -1.87
N PHE A 265 -0.49 -9.19 -1.45
CA PHE A 265 0.95 -8.99 -1.55
C PHE A 265 1.58 -10.16 -2.26
N PHE A 266 2.36 -9.89 -3.29
CA PHE A 266 3.09 -10.90 -4.05
C PHE A 266 4.40 -10.35 -4.59
N ARG A 267 5.16 -11.18 -5.30
CA ARG A 267 6.37 -10.77 -6.00
C ARG A 267 6.21 -10.90 -7.49
N ARG A 268 6.78 -9.97 -8.22
CA ARG A 268 6.85 -10.05 -9.67
C ARG A 268 7.56 -11.37 -10.04
N PRO A 269 6.93 -12.26 -10.82
CA PRO A 269 7.54 -13.53 -11.22
C PRO A 269 8.77 -13.32 -12.11
N GLN A 270 9.61 -14.36 -12.22
CA GLN A 270 10.81 -14.34 -13.08
C GLN A 270 10.42 -14.15 -14.54
N GLU A 271 9.41 -14.90 -14.99
CA GLU A 271 8.93 -14.88 -16.37
C GLU A 271 7.58 -14.18 -16.46
N LEU A 272 7.40 -13.37 -17.50
CA LEU A 272 6.15 -12.66 -17.77
C LEU A 272 5.44 -13.16 -19.04
N GLU A 273 6.08 -14.12 -19.75
CA GLU A 273 5.51 -14.72 -20.96
C GLU A 273 4.44 -15.78 -20.65
#